data_0952e7680f10ffef4e49d58a4c4f538b
#
_entry.id   0952e7680f10ffef4e49d58a4c4f538b
#
_cell.length_a   1.000
_cell.length_b   1.000
_cell.length_c   1.000
_cell.angle_alpha   90.00
_cell.angle_beta   90.00
_cell.angle_gamma   90.00
#
_symmetry.space_group_name_H-M   'P 1'
#
loop_
_entity.id
_entity.type
_entity.pdbx_description
1 polymer ?
#
loop_
_entity_poly.entity_id
_entity_poly.type
_entity_poly.pdbx_seq_one_letter_code
_entity_poly.pdbx_strand_id
1 'polypeptide(L)'
;TQAESSAASDVYKRQEIWRTRNQGIGIELKELNLYIYGLVDDVWINTKNDKLIIADYKATSKKGDVTIDAPWQISYKRQIEIYQWLFRQNGFDVDDMSYFVYCNGIKDSKVFDNCLNFEVKILPYKANDSWVTPALKEIKNCLNSDELPEESDRCDYCAYNRKIKLFG
;
A
#
# COMPACT_ATOMS: atom_id res chain seq x y z
N THR A 1 -27.67 -14.40 -20.30
CA THR A 1 -27.74 -13.38 -19.26
C THR A 1 -26.96 -13.89 -18.05
N GLN A 2 -25.70 -13.51 -17.97
CA GLN A 2 -24.87 -13.74 -16.79
C GLN A 2 -25.45 -12.89 -15.68
N ALA A 3 -25.92 -13.52 -14.63
CA ALA A 3 -26.09 -12.86 -13.34
C ALA A 3 -24.67 -12.48 -12.89
N GLU A 4 -24.34 -11.20 -12.98
CA GLU A 4 -23.18 -10.66 -12.24
C GLU A 4 -23.39 -11.06 -10.79
N SER A 5 -22.38 -11.72 -10.19
CA SER A 5 -22.52 -12.14 -8.80
C SER A 5 -22.80 -10.89 -7.96
N SER A 6 -23.73 -10.96 -7.03
CA SER A 6 -24.09 -9.82 -6.17
C SER A 6 -22.85 -9.23 -5.46
N ALA A 7 -21.87 -10.07 -5.15
CA ALA A 7 -20.60 -9.70 -4.54
C ALA A 7 -19.76 -8.79 -5.46
N ALA A 8 -19.66 -9.10 -6.76
CA ALA A 8 -18.89 -8.27 -7.71
C ALA A 8 -19.53 -6.87 -7.87
N SER A 9 -20.85 -6.80 -7.93
CA SER A 9 -21.58 -5.52 -8.00
C SER A 9 -21.37 -4.66 -6.75
N ASP A 10 -21.35 -5.28 -5.57
CA ASP A 10 -21.13 -4.59 -4.30
C ASP A 10 -19.68 -4.09 -4.16
N VAL A 11 -18.69 -4.86 -4.59
CA VAL A 11 -17.29 -4.45 -4.64
C VAL A 11 -17.11 -3.23 -5.55
N TYR A 12 -17.68 -3.29 -6.75
CA TYR A 12 -17.59 -2.19 -7.72
C TYR A 12 -18.16 -0.86 -7.17
N LYS A 13 -19.32 -0.92 -6.51
CA LYS A 13 -19.95 0.27 -5.88
C LYS A 13 -19.12 0.84 -4.72
N ARG A 14 -18.39 -0.02 -4.00
CA ARG A 14 -17.56 0.40 -2.86
C ARG A 14 -16.17 0.90 -3.27
N GLN A 15 -15.70 0.59 -4.48
CA GLN A 15 -14.37 1.03 -4.93
C GLN A 15 -14.21 2.55 -4.88
N GLU A 16 -15.22 3.32 -5.27
CA GLU A 16 -15.17 4.78 -5.18
C GLU A 16 -14.97 5.26 -3.74
N ILE A 17 -15.63 4.59 -2.77
CA ILE A 17 -15.51 4.90 -1.35
C ILE A 17 -14.08 4.61 -0.87
N TRP A 18 -13.53 3.46 -1.22
CA TRP A 18 -12.20 3.03 -0.78
C TRP A 18 -11.06 3.88 -1.36
N ARG A 19 -11.30 4.57 -2.47
CA ARG A 19 -10.39 5.53 -3.12
C ARG A 19 -10.54 6.95 -2.60
N THR A 20 -11.65 7.27 -1.96
CA THR A 20 -11.98 8.64 -1.56
C THR A 20 -11.23 9.05 -0.31
N ARG A 21 -10.50 10.17 -0.37
CA ARG A 21 -9.60 10.67 0.67
C ARG A 21 -10.21 10.77 2.08
N ASN A 22 -11.50 10.99 2.19
CA ASN A 22 -12.18 11.18 3.46
C ASN A 22 -12.90 9.92 3.98
N GLN A 23 -12.81 8.82 3.27
CA GLN A 23 -13.50 7.57 3.59
C GLN A 23 -12.51 6.41 3.66
N GLY A 24 -12.01 5.92 2.52
CA GLY A 24 -11.09 4.79 2.48
C GLY A 24 -11.69 3.50 3.01
N ILE A 25 -10.83 2.54 3.31
CA ILE A 25 -11.16 1.36 4.08
C ILE A 25 -10.51 1.45 5.45
N GLY A 26 -11.26 1.24 6.52
CA GLY A 26 -10.73 1.38 7.88
C GLY A 26 -11.39 0.46 8.87
N ILE A 27 -10.74 0.30 10.04
CA ILE A 27 -11.25 -0.46 11.17
C ILE A 27 -10.87 0.21 12.48
N GLU A 28 -11.80 0.20 13.42
CA GLU A 28 -11.56 0.60 14.80
C GLU A 28 -11.13 -0.62 15.63
N LEU A 29 -9.93 -0.55 16.18
CA LEU A 29 -9.39 -1.54 17.13
C LEU A 29 -9.64 -1.04 18.54
N LYS A 30 -10.83 -1.33 19.09
CA LYS A 30 -11.28 -0.82 20.40
C LYS A 30 -10.33 -1.19 21.53
N GLU A 31 -9.80 -2.41 21.51
CA GLU A 31 -8.85 -2.90 22.53
C GLU A 31 -7.54 -2.11 22.57
N LEU A 32 -7.12 -1.55 21.43
CA LEU A 32 -5.93 -0.73 21.31
C LEU A 32 -6.24 0.77 21.32
N ASN A 33 -7.52 1.14 21.25
CA ASN A 33 -7.95 2.52 21.02
C ASN A 33 -7.22 3.16 19.82
N LEU A 34 -7.24 2.43 18.69
CA LEU A 34 -6.65 2.85 17.42
C LEU A 34 -7.67 2.74 16.31
N TYR A 35 -7.65 3.69 15.40
CA TYR A 35 -8.36 3.62 14.13
C TYR A 35 -7.35 3.52 12.99
N ILE A 36 -7.37 2.41 12.25
CA ILE A 36 -6.46 2.15 11.14
C ILE A 36 -7.25 2.27 9.85
N TYR A 37 -6.78 3.09 8.93
CA TYR A 37 -7.44 3.25 7.63
C TYR A 37 -6.42 3.41 6.51
N GLY A 38 -6.84 3.13 5.29
CA GLY A 38 -6.05 3.30 4.08
C GLY A 38 -6.88 3.64 2.86
N LEU A 39 -6.22 4.16 1.85
CA LEU A 39 -6.80 4.48 0.54
C LEU A 39 -6.14 3.55 -0.47
N VAL A 40 -6.93 2.67 -1.07
CA VAL A 40 -6.43 1.76 -2.10
C VAL A 40 -6.56 2.40 -3.48
N ASP A 41 -5.61 2.12 -4.35
CA ASP A 41 -5.68 2.59 -5.73
C ASP A 41 -6.70 1.78 -6.53
N ASP A 42 -6.70 0.45 -6.36
CA ASP A 42 -7.64 -0.43 -7.06
C ASP A 42 -7.85 -1.77 -6.34
N VAL A 43 -9.01 -2.38 -6.59
CA VAL A 43 -9.36 -3.71 -6.09
C VAL A 43 -9.92 -4.51 -7.25
N TRP A 44 -9.27 -5.61 -7.59
CA TRP A 44 -9.71 -6.54 -8.63
C TRP A 44 -10.40 -7.75 -8.02
N ILE A 45 -11.14 -8.48 -8.82
CA ILE A 45 -11.76 -9.74 -8.43
C ILE A 45 -11.09 -10.87 -9.21
N ASN A 46 -10.60 -11.86 -8.49
CA ASN A 46 -10.11 -13.09 -9.09
C ASN A 46 -11.30 -13.93 -9.58
N THR A 47 -11.50 -13.98 -10.90
CA THR A 47 -12.64 -14.66 -11.52
C THR A 47 -12.66 -16.18 -11.33
N LYS A 48 -11.60 -16.76 -10.75
CA LYS A 48 -11.52 -18.20 -10.49
C LYS A 48 -12.05 -18.60 -9.11
N ASN A 49 -11.96 -17.69 -8.13
CA ASN A 49 -12.27 -17.99 -6.73
C ASN A 49 -13.02 -16.85 -6.02
N ASP A 50 -13.41 -15.82 -6.74
CA ASP A 50 -14.12 -14.62 -6.28
C ASP A 50 -13.41 -13.81 -5.17
N LYS A 51 -12.11 -14.09 -4.91
CA LYS A 51 -11.32 -13.34 -3.95
C LYS A 51 -10.93 -11.97 -4.45
N LEU A 52 -10.85 -11.02 -3.53
CA LEU A 52 -10.35 -9.69 -3.83
C LEU A 52 -8.84 -9.69 -3.98
N ILE A 53 -8.35 -8.95 -4.97
CA ILE A 53 -6.93 -8.74 -5.24
C ILE A 53 -6.64 -7.25 -5.08
N ILE A 54 -5.69 -6.90 -4.23
CA ILE A 54 -5.25 -5.50 -4.08
C ILE A 54 -4.28 -5.17 -5.20
N ALA A 55 -4.55 -4.07 -5.90
CA ALA A 55 -3.68 -3.53 -6.94
C ALA A 55 -3.26 -2.09 -6.57
N ASP A 56 -1.98 -1.79 -6.74
CA ASP A 56 -1.39 -0.51 -6.39
C ASP A 56 -0.65 0.07 -7.61
N TYR A 57 -0.95 1.32 -7.97
CA TYR A 57 -0.39 1.99 -9.13
C TYR A 57 0.86 2.77 -8.77
N LYS A 58 1.95 2.52 -9.49
CA LYS A 58 3.22 3.24 -9.31
C LYS A 58 3.63 3.89 -10.62
N ALA A 59 3.94 5.18 -10.58
CA ALA A 59 4.49 5.91 -11.71
C ALA A 59 5.98 6.15 -11.52
N THR A 60 6.75 5.97 -12.57
CA THR A 60 8.18 6.22 -12.58
C THR A 60 8.63 6.65 -13.97
N SER A 61 9.90 7.06 -14.08
CA SER A 61 10.55 7.41 -15.35
C SER A 61 12.03 7.06 -15.22
N LYS A 62 12.33 5.76 -15.10
CA LYS A 62 13.71 5.25 -14.98
C LYS A 62 14.14 4.51 -16.24
N LYS A 63 15.47 4.50 -16.46
CA LYS A 63 16.08 3.63 -17.48
C LYS A 63 16.17 2.20 -16.94
N GLY A 64 15.92 1.23 -17.82
CA GLY A 64 16.00 -0.18 -17.51
C GLY A 64 14.75 -0.74 -16.85
N ASP A 65 14.84 -1.99 -16.42
CA ASP A 65 13.71 -2.74 -15.93
C ASP A 65 13.11 -2.19 -14.63
N VAL A 66 11.79 -2.22 -14.56
CA VAL A 66 11.03 -1.91 -13.36
C VAL A 66 10.91 -3.18 -12.53
N THR A 67 11.33 -3.10 -11.26
CA THR A 67 11.24 -4.17 -10.26
C THR A 67 10.71 -3.63 -8.95
N ILE A 68 10.39 -4.51 -8.01
CA ILE A 68 9.98 -4.19 -6.63
C ILE A 68 10.98 -4.68 -5.59
N ASP A 69 12.24 -4.95 -6.00
CA ASP A 69 13.23 -5.63 -5.15
C ASP A 69 14.28 -4.70 -4.54
N ALA A 70 14.23 -3.40 -4.83
CA ALA A 70 15.10 -2.45 -4.18
C ALA A 70 14.78 -2.32 -2.68
N PRO A 71 15.80 -2.17 -1.80
CA PRO A 71 15.59 -2.12 -0.34
C PRO A 71 14.58 -1.07 0.12
N TRP A 72 14.51 0.08 -0.54
CA TRP A 72 13.57 1.15 -0.22
C TRP A 72 12.12 0.82 -0.63
N GLN A 73 11.92 -0.13 -1.55
CA GLN A 73 10.59 -0.55 -2.01
C GLN A 73 9.86 -1.44 -1.00
N ILE A 74 10.49 -1.78 0.12
CA ILE A 74 9.82 -2.46 1.23
C ILE A 74 8.59 -1.68 1.72
N SER A 75 8.61 -0.34 1.62
CA SER A 75 7.47 0.50 1.97
C SER A 75 6.25 0.22 1.09
N TYR A 76 6.44 -0.05 -0.20
CA TYR A 76 5.37 -0.41 -1.13
C TYR A 76 4.77 -1.78 -0.79
N LYS A 77 5.64 -2.75 -0.47
CA LYS A 77 5.22 -4.09 -0.04
C LYS A 77 4.37 -4.02 1.22
N ARG A 78 4.85 -3.28 2.24
CA ARG A 78 4.12 -3.04 3.49
C ARG A 78 2.78 -2.33 3.27
N GLN A 79 2.69 -1.39 2.35
CA GLN A 79 1.45 -0.71 2.00
C GLN A 79 0.40 -1.70 1.51
N ILE A 80 0.73 -2.56 0.55
CA ILE A 80 -0.17 -3.60 0.05
C ILE A 80 -0.57 -4.59 1.17
N GLU A 81 0.37 -5.00 2.01
CA GLU A 81 0.12 -5.93 3.12
C GLU A 81 -0.85 -5.33 4.15
N ILE A 82 -0.71 -4.04 4.46
CA ILE A 82 -1.66 -3.33 5.32
C ILE A 82 -3.05 -3.26 4.67
N TYR A 83 -3.12 -3.02 3.36
CA TYR A 83 -4.40 -3.02 2.65
C TYR A 83 -5.06 -4.40 2.67
N GLN A 84 -4.34 -5.49 2.38
CA GLN A 84 -4.88 -6.84 2.49
C GLN A 84 -5.40 -7.11 3.91
N TRP A 85 -4.63 -6.73 4.93
CA TRP A 85 -5.03 -6.86 6.32
C TRP A 85 -6.33 -6.09 6.61
N LEU A 86 -6.44 -4.82 6.17
CA LEU A 86 -7.64 -4.00 6.34
C LEU A 86 -8.87 -4.67 5.71
N PHE A 87 -8.74 -5.17 4.49
CA PHE A 87 -9.85 -5.86 3.81
C PHE A 87 -10.26 -7.14 4.55
N ARG A 88 -9.29 -7.95 5.00
CA ARG A 88 -9.56 -9.16 5.79
C ARG A 88 -10.24 -8.83 7.13
N GLN A 89 -9.79 -7.79 7.83
CA GLN A 89 -10.43 -7.34 9.07
C GLN A 89 -11.86 -6.85 8.86
N ASN A 90 -12.19 -6.37 7.68
CA ASN A 90 -13.55 -5.97 7.29
C ASN A 90 -14.39 -7.16 6.73
N GLY A 91 -13.89 -8.39 6.84
CA GLY A 91 -14.62 -9.61 6.48
C GLY A 91 -14.58 -9.98 4.99
N PHE A 92 -13.71 -9.35 4.20
CA PHE A 92 -13.54 -9.72 2.80
C PHE A 92 -12.58 -10.91 2.65
N ASP A 93 -12.88 -11.79 1.68
CA ASP A 93 -11.96 -12.84 1.27
C ASP A 93 -10.94 -12.25 0.28
N VAL A 94 -9.68 -12.21 0.67
CA VAL A 94 -8.59 -11.54 -0.07
C VAL A 94 -7.56 -12.57 -0.52
N ASP A 95 -7.21 -12.54 -1.79
CA ASP A 95 -6.13 -13.36 -2.34
C ASP A 95 -4.78 -12.95 -1.74
N ASP A 96 -3.88 -13.91 -1.53
CA ASP A 96 -2.51 -13.62 -1.08
C ASP A 96 -1.70 -12.91 -2.17
N MET A 97 -2.10 -13.09 -3.43
CA MET A 97 -1.47 -12.37 -4.54
C MET A 97 -2.04 -10.96 -4.67
N SER A 98 -1.16 -10.01 -4.79
CA SER A 98 -1.42 -8.61 -5.10
C SER A 98 -0.58 -8.20 -6.31
N TYR A 99 -0.86 -7.01 -6.86
CA TYR A 99 -0.14 -6.55 -8.05
C TYR A 99 0.26 -5.10 -7.94
N PHE A 100 1.49 -4.81 -8.36
CA PHE A 100 1.92 -3.45 -8.65
C PHE A 100 1.77 -3.18 -10.14
N VAL A 101 1.00 -2.16 -10.48
CA VAL A 101 0.84 -1.68 -11.85
C VAL A 101 1.79 -0.50 -12.05
N TYR A 102 2.94 -0.78 -12.66
CA TYR A 102 3.94 0.25 -12.93
C TYR A 102 3.74 0.89 -14.28
N CYS A 103 3.63 2.21 -14.30
CA CYS A 103 3.64 3.06 -15.48
C CYS A 103 4.99 3.77 -15.57
N ASN A 104 5.87 3.28 -16.46
CA ASN A 104 7.21 3.85 -16.66
C ASN A 104 7.21 4.80 -17.85
N GLY A 105 7.33 6.11 -17.60
CA GLY A 105 7.41 7.14 -18.63
C GLY A 105 8.70 7.04 -19.46
N ILE A 106 8.56 6.99 -20.77
CA ILE A 106 9.68 6.92 -21.71
C ILE A 106 10.14 8.35 -22.00
N LYS A 107 11.29 8.72 -21.44
CA LYS A 107 11.86 10.08 -21.55
C LYS A 107 12.99 10.23 -22.55
N ASP A 108 13.44 9.13 -23.16
CA ASP A 108 14.59 9.11 -24.08
C ASP A 108 14.17 9.34 -25.54
N SER A 109 12.99 9.90 -25.78
CA SER A 109 12.54 10.30 -27.11
C SER A 109 13.41 11.44 -27.63
N LYS A 110 13.89 11.34 -28.87
CA LYS A 110 14.75 12.37 -29.49
C LYS A 110 14.02 13.70 -29.70
N VAL A 111 12.71 13.66 -29.82
CA VAL A 111 11.86 14.82 -30.07
C VAL A 111 10.61 14.69 -29.20
N PHE A 112 10.20 15.80 -28.59
CA PHE A 112 8.90 15.90 -27.95
C PHE A 112 7.86 16.30 -29.02
N ASP A 113 6.96 15.37 -29.33
CA ASP A 113 5.89 15.53 -30.34
C ASP A 113 4.51 15.69 -29.69
N ASN A 114 4.45 16.33 -28.54
CA ASN A 114 3.26 16.49 -27.69
C ASN A 114 2.68 15.15 -27.18
N CYS A 115 3.47 14.07 -27.22
CA CYS A 115 3.08 12.75 -26.75
C CYS A 115 4.06 12.25 -25.68
N LEU A 116 3.54 11.70 -24.58
CA LEU A 116 4.33 11.01 -23.58
C LEU A 116 3.95 9.53 -23.58
N ASN A 117 4.89 8.69 -23.98
CA ASN A 117 4.70 7.24 -24.01
C ASN A 117 5.03 6.62 -22.67
N PHE A 118 4.29 5.60 -22.29
CA PHE A 118 4.52 4.80 -21.09
C PHE A 118 4.66 3.32 -21.42
N GLU A 119 5.57 2.66 -20.73
CA GLU A 119 5.61 1.20 -20.64
C GLU A 119 4.88 0.79 -19.36
N VAL A 120 3.85 -0.05 -19.49
CA VAL A 120 3.09 -0.56 -18.36
C VAL A 120 3.52 -1.98 -18.05
N LYS A 121 3.92 -2.24 -16.80
CA LYS A 121 4.25 -3.58 -16.30
C LYS A 121 3.38 -3.93 -15.11
N ILE A 122 2.86 -5.15 -15.07
CA ILE A 122 2.12 -5.70 -13.94
C ILE A 122 3.05 -6.66 -13.21
N LEU A 123 3.44 -6.32 -11.99
CA LEU A 123 4.36 -7.09 -11.17
C LEU A 123 3.59 -7.81 -10.07
N PRO A 124 3.56 -9.17 -10.07
CA PRO A 124 2.91 -9.92 -9.01
C PRO A 124 3.71 -9.84 -7.72
N TYR A 125 3.00 -9.78 -6.61
CA TYR A 125 3.57 -9.81 -5.27
C TYR A 125 2.75 -10.71 -4.36
N LYS A 126 3.36 -11.75 -3.81
CA LYS A 126 2.74 -12.56 -2.77
C LYS A 126 2.95 -11.87 -1.43
N ALA A 127 1.90 -11.26 -0.93
CA ALA A 127 1.93 -10.47 0.28
C ALA A 127 1.78 -11.36 1.54
N ASN A 128 2.25 -10.83 2.68
CA ASN A 128 2.10 -11.46 3.98
C ASN A 128 1.80 -10.39 5.04
N ASP A 129 0.57 -10.32 5.48
CA ASP A 129 0.07 -9.33 6.45
C ASP A 129 0.18 -9.76 7.92
N SER A 130 0.75 -10.93 8.20
CA SER A 130 0.83 -11.50 9.57
C SER A 130 1.56 -10.62 10.58
N TRP A 131 2.42 -9.73 10.11
CA TRP A 131 3.18 -8.79 10.94
C TRP A 131 2.37 -7.57 11.40
N VAL A 132 1.24 -7.26 10.73
CA VAL A 132 0.49 -6.00 10.96
C VAL A 132 -0.08 -5.95 12.37
N THR A 133 -0.81 -6.98 12.80
CA THR A 133 -1.40 -7.01 14.14
C THR A 133 -0.35 -6.93 15.27
N PRO A 134 0.75 -7.70 15.25
CA PRO A 134 1.83 -7.53 16.22
C PRO A 134 2.41 -6.10 16.23
N ALA A 135 2.69 -5.53 15.07
CA ALA A 135 3.24 -4.17 14.96
C ALA A 135 2.30 -3.11 15.54
N LEU A 136 0.97 -3.24 15.34
CA LEU A 136 0.00 -2.31 15.93
C LEU A 136 -0.01 -2.38 17.46
N LYS A 137 0.19 -3.55 18.06
CA LYS A 137 0.34 -3.69 19.51
C LYS A 137 1.63 -3.01 20.00
N GLU A 138 2.74 -3.19 19.30
CA GLU A 138 4.00 -2.53 19.62
C GLU A 138 3.89 -1.00 19.50
N ILE A 139 3.25 -0.51 18.44
CA ILE A 139 2.94 0.93 18.28
C ILE A 139 2.13 1.44 19.46
N LYS A 140 1.10 0.71 19.88
CA LYS A 140 0.29 1.13 21.04
C LYS A 140 1.09 1.14 22.33
N ASN A 141 1.95 0.15 22.57
CA ASN A 141 2.83 0.13 23.73
C ASN A 141 3.79 1.32 23.71
N CYS A 142 4.37 1.63 22.56
CA CYS A 142 5.23 2.81 22.38
C CYS A 142 4.48 4.12 22.67
N LEU A 143 3.24 4.26 22.16
CA LEU A 143 2.40 5.46 22.39
C LEU A 143 1.98 5.63 23.85
N ASN A 144 1.93 4.56 24.63
CA ASN A 144 1.59 4.59 26.05
C ASN A 144 2.82 4.69 26.96
N SER A 145 4.04 4.66 26.41
CA SER A 145 5.29 4.78 27.16
C SER A 145 5.69 6.25 27.28
N ASP A 146 6.22 6.61 28.44
CA ASP A 146 6.88 7.91 28.66
C ASP A 146 8.32 7.93 28.11
N GLU A 147 8.85 6.77 27.71
CA GLU A 147 10.17 6.63 27.13
C GLU A 147 10.12 6.74 25.61
N LEU A 148 11.02 7.52 25.03
CA LEU A 148 11.18 7.59 23.58
C LEU A 148 11.83 6.31 23.06
N PRO A 149 11.37 5.76 21.93
CA PRO A 149 12.01 4.62 21.30
C PRO A 149 13.44 4.98 20.85
N GLU A 150 14.30 3.97 20.78
CA GLU A 150 15.65 4.13 20.26
C GLU A 150 15.65 4.71 18.84
N GLU A 151 16.59 5.61 18.59
CA GLU A 151 16.79 6.20 17.28
C GLU A 151 17.23 5.13 16.27
N SER A 152 16.58 5.09 15.13
CA SER A 152 17.02 4.24 14.02
C SER A 152 18.25 4.85 13.35
N ASP A 153 19.30 4.05 13.12
CA ASP A 153 20.51 4.46 12.40
C ASP A 153 20.22 4.88 10.94
N ARG A 154 19.08 4.48 10.41
CA ARG A 154 18.63 4.79 9.04
C ARG A 154 17.63 5.94 8.99
N CYS A 155 17.37 6.62 10.11
CA CYS A 155 16.42 7.73 10.17
C CYS A 155 17.13 9.05 9.90
N ASP A 156 16.87 9.66 8.75
CA ASP A 156 17.47 10.95 8.37
C ASP A 156 17.03 12.08 9.33
N TYR A 157 15.81 12.04 9.87
CA TYR A 157 15.33 13.00 10.85
C TYR A 157 16.08 12.89 12.19
N CYS A 158 16.34 11.66 12.67
CA CYS A 158 17.14 11.45 13.86
C CYS A 158 18.58 11.91 13.65
N ALA A 159 19.16 11.60 12.49
CA ALA A 159 20.50 12.07 12.12
C ALA A 159 20.58 13.60 12.05
N TYR A 160 19.56 14.24 11.50
CA TYR A 160 19.46 15.70 11.48
C TYR A 160 19.36 16.30 12.88
N ASN A 161 18.49 15.78 13.73
CA ASN A 161 18.32 16.25 15.11
C ASN A 161 19.59 16.10 15.94
N ARG A 162 20.34 14.99 15.77
CA ARG A 162 21.64 14.82 16.43
C ARG A 162 22.63 15.91 16.04
N LYS A 163 22.67 16.24 14.74
CA LYS A 163 23.57 17.29 14.23
C LYS A 163 23.20 18.66 14.78
N ILE A 164 21.92 19.03 14.83
CA ILE A 164 21.50 20.33 15.38
C ILE A 164 21.87 20.46 16.85
N LYS A 165 21.66 19.43 17.67
CA LYS A 165 22.01 19.44 19.09
C LYS A 165 23.51 19.65 19.37
N LEU A 166 24.37 19.46 18.35
CA LEU A 166 25.81 19.74 18.46
C LEU A 166 26.16 21.22 18.24
N PHE A 167 25.22 22.02 17.70
CA PHE A 167 25.41 23.42 17.35
C PHE A 167 24.61 24.38 18.26
N GLY A 168 23.81 23.87 19.19
CA GLY A 168 23.05 24.60 20.22
C GLY A 168 23.52 24.27 21.60
#